data_cad58717091058f79c543c5fb496ab59
#
_entry.id   cad58717091058f79c543c5fb496ab59
#
_cell.length_a   1.000
_cell.length_b   1.000
_cell.length_c   1.000
_cell.angle_alpha   90.00
_cell.angle_beta   90.00
_cell.angle_gamma   90.00
#
_symmetry.space_group_name_H-M   'P 1'
#
loop_
_entity.id
_entity.type
_entity.pdbx_description
1 polymer ?
#
loop_
_entity_poly.entity_id
_entity_poly.type
_entity_poly.pdbx_seq_one_letter_code
_entity_poly.pdbx_strand_id
1 'polypeptide(L)'
;MNIYKAFEVARRSIVVVTVFGASLWTGAAFSKEVIIASTGGAYDRALKEAWFDPFTQQTGIRVRIVSATNAEMRAKASAMVKAGNVTWDLYLDGEIQSESEAHRQITEDLSEFCKRFADRSDLNENACSAGGALLQSTATLLAYRKNGEHSPDPQTWADMWNIEKFPGGRAFPNFDDPWRVLAAALLADGVEKEKLFPLDIERAFRKLDEIKPSISLWWRSGDQSVQGFRNNEYTLGQIWLTRARALQIEGQPIGWSYDASFLVGDRIALIKGAPNRNNALELIAFWLDHPHAQAKACDILACTPPSTEALTMMSDETKEFMPTAQQLERSVVVPDAEWINANTDTLLERWNRWVRR
;
A
#
# COMPACT_ATOMS: atom_id res chain seq x y z
N MET A 1 -62.55 -80.75 20.84
CA MET A 1 -63.97 -80.60 21.34
C MET A 1 -64.20 -79.13 21.61
N ASN A 2 -65.08 -78.56 20.82
CA ASN A 2 -65.77 -77.25 20.98
C ASN A 2 -64.96 -75.93 21.12
N ILE A 3 -65.20 -75.04 20.35
CA ILE A 3 -66.26 -74.25 19.70
C ILE A 3 -66.16 -72.79 20.11
N TYR A 4 -66.40 -71.97 19.21
CA TYR A 4 -66.98 -70.62 19.01
C TYR A 4 -65.99 -69.45 18.85
N LYS A 5 -65.87 -69.01 17.63
CA LYS A 5 -66.35 -67.76 17.00
C LYS A 5 -66.57 -66.55 17.92
N ALA A 6 -65.92 -65.50 17.64
CA ALA A 6 -66.50 -64.16 17.52
C ALA A 6 -65.68 -63.27 16.54
N PHE A 7 -66.43 -62.72 15.60
CA PHE A 7 -66.00 -61.67 14.67
C PHE A 7 -65.87 -60.34 15.34
N GLU A 8 -64.77 -59.59 15.19
CA GLU A 8 -64.79 -58.19 15.45
C GLU A 8 -64.13 -57.44 14.30
N VAL A 9 -64.87 -56.49 13.79
CA VAL A 9 -64.63 -55.64 12.64
C VAL A 9 -63.62 -54.54 13.07
N ALA A 10 -62.38 -54.64 12.60
CA ALA A 10 -61.40 -53.56 12.80
C ALA A 10 -61.61 -52.47 11.77
N ARG A 11 -62.09 -51.31 12.19
CA ARG A 11 -62.05 -50.05 11.42
C ARG A 11 -60.62 -49.64 11.14
N ARG A 12 -60.22 -49.65 9.88
CA ARG A 12 -58.97 -49.04 9.43
C ARG A 12 -59.14 -47.52 9.43
N SER A 13 -58.53 -46.82 10.39
CA SER A 13 -58.31 -45.39 10.38
C SER A 13 -57.11 -45.09 9.49
N ILE A 14 -57.35 -44.47 8.36
CA ILE A 14 -56.29 -43.93 7.49
C ILE A 14 -55.78 -42.64 8.14
N VAL A 15 -54.58 -42.66 8.71
CA VAL A 15 -53.88 -41.47 9.15
C VAL A 15 -53.16 -40.89 7.94
N VAL A 16 -53.69 -39.80 7.40
CA VAL A 16 -53.00 -38.99 6.36
C VAL A 16 -51.94 -38.18 7.09
N VAL A 17 -50.68 -38.60 6.98
CA VAL A 17 -49.53 -37.83 7.44
C VAL A 17 -49.21 -36.79 6.32
N THR A 18 -49.65 -35.57 6.55
CA THR A 18 -49.27 -34.43 5.71
C THR A 18 -47.83 -34.04 6.08
N VAL A 19 -46.85 -34.49 5.27
CA VAL A 19 -45.47 -34.06 5.41
C VAL A 19 -45.40 -32.63 4.89
N PHE A 20 -45.38 -31.64 5.76
CA PHE A 20 -44.98 -30.28 5.46
C PHE A 20 -43.50 -30.29 5.11
N GLY A 21 -43.18 -30.31 3.85
CA GLY A 21 -41.81 -30.10 3.35
C GLY A 21 -41.39 -28.66 3.67
N ALA A 22 -40.70 -28.50 4.83
CA ALA A 22 -39.92 -27.27 5.06
C ALA A 22 -38.81 -27.25 4.04
N SER A 23 -38.99 -26.52 2.94
CA SER A 23 -37.94 -26.16 2.02
C SER A 23 -36.93 -25.27 2.79
N LEU A 24 -35.87 -25.88 3.32
CA LEU A 24 -34.70 -25.15 3.80
C LEU A 24 -34.08 -24.46 2.57
N TRP A 25 -34.49 -23.23 2.35
CA TRP A 25 -33.69 -22.33 1.55
C TRP A 25 -32.38 -22.15 2.28
N THR A 26 -31.38 -22.99 1.95
CA THR A 26 -29.98 -22.69 2.22
C THR A 26 -29.64 -21.49 1.35
N GLY A 27 -29.99 -20.31 1.81
CA GLY A 27 -29.39 -19.09 1.30
C GLY A 27 -27.89 -19.30 1.41
N ALA A 28 -27.16 -19.25 0.31
CA ALA A 28 -25.72 -19.19 0.33
C ALA A 28 -25.37 -18.05 1.30
N ALA A 29 -24.83 -18.41 2.46
CA ALA A 29 -24.33 -17.42 3.39
C ALA A 29 -23.16 -16.76 2.66
N PHE A 30 -23.41 -15.61 2.05
CA PHE A 30 -22.33 -14.79 1.50
C PHE A 30 -21.31 -14.64 2.62
N SER A 31 -20.09 -15.04 2.35
CA SER A 31 -18.99 -14.85 3.29
C SER A 31 -18.94 -13.39 3.69
N LYS A 32 -19.17 -13.10 4.98
CA LYS A 32 -19.04 -11.76 5.51
C LYS A 32 -17.55 -11.46 5.71
N GLU A 33 -16.80 -11.46 4.62
CA GLU A 33 -15.37 -11.12 4.65
C GLU A 33 -14.95 -10.32 3.42
N VAL A 34 -13.81 -9.67 3.55
CA VAL A 34 -13.02 -9.05 2.48
C VAL A 34 -11.59 -9.53 2.61
N ILE A 35 -10.97 -9.90 1.50
CA ILE A 35 -9.58 -10.32 1.44
C ILE A 35 -8.77 -9.24 0.74
N ILE A 36 -7.85 -8.63 1.48
CA ILE A 36 -6.98 -7.55 0.98
C ILE A 36 -5.52 -7.99 1.00
N ALA A 37 -4.82 -7.81 -0.11
CA ALA A 37 -3.37 -7.92 -0.16
C ALA A 37 -2.71 -6.58 0.17
N SER A 38 -1.71 -6.60 1.06
CA SER A 38 -1.03 -5.43 1.62
C SER A 38 0.46 -5.69 1.85
N THR A 39 1.21 -4.64 2.21
CA THR A 39 2.68 -4.66 2.26
C THR A 39 3.28 -5.19 3.56
N GLY A 40 2.46 -5.58 4.53
CA GLY A 40 2.92 -6.24 5.76
C GLY A 40 3.38 -5.31 6.88
N GLY A 41 3.80 -5.95 7.98
CA GLY A 41 4.51 -5.33 9.08
C GLY A 41 3.73 -4.26 9.85
N ALA A 42 4.42 -3.16 10.17
CA ALA A 42 3.83 -2.03 10.90
C ALA A 42 2.71 -1.36 10.12
N TYR A 43 2.79 -1.38 8.79
CA TYR A 43 1.77 -0.81 7.91
C TYR A 43 0.43 -1.53 8.07
N ASP A 44 0.43 -2.86 7.96
CA ASP A 44 -0.79 -3.66 8.11
C ASP A 44 -1.38 -3.53 9.53
N ARG A 45 -0.53 -3.42 10.55
CA ARG A 45 -1.01 -3.19 11.94
C ARG A 45 -1.72 -1.85 12.06
N ALA A 46 -1.16 -0.78 11.46
CA ALA A 46 -1.78 0.55 11.48
C ALA A 46 -3.15 0.55 10.77
N LEU A 47 -3.22 -0.04 9.57
CA LEU A 47 -4.49 -0.14 8.83
C LEU A 47 -5.51 -1.00 9.56
N LYS A 48 -5.06 -2.10 10.17
CA LYS A 48 -5.94 -2.96 10.96
C LYS A 48 -6.55 -2.20 12.11
N GLU A 49 -5.74 -1.51 12.89
CA GLU A 49 -6.18 -0.75 14.08
C GLU A 49 -7.07 0.44 13.72
N ALA A 50 -6.72 1.17 12.67
CA ALA A 50 -7.39 2.42 12.33
C ALA A 50 -8.62 2.24 11.44
N TRP A 51 -8.64 1.20 10.60
CA TRP A 51 -9.64 1.03 9.55
C TRP A 51 -10.35 -0.32 9.60
N PHE A 52 -9.63 -1.44 9.58
CA PHE A 52 -10.25 -2.76 9.39
C PHE A 52 -11.03 -3.24 10.62
N ASP A 53 -10.50 -3.03 11.83
CA ASP A 53 -11.20 -3.40 13.07
C ASP A 53 -12.45 -2.53 13.31
N PRO A 54 -12.42 -1.18 13.16
CA PRO A 54 -13.62 -0.35 13.20
C PRO A 54 -14.66 -0.74 12.14
N PHE A 55 -14.25 -1.00 10.90
CA PHE A 55 -15.13 -1.48 9.85
C PHE A 55 -15.81 -2.80 10.24
N THR A 56 -15.03 -3.76 10.72
CA THR A 56 -15.55 -5.07 11.15
C THR A 56 -16.53 -4.92 12.32
N GLN A 57 -16.24 -4.04 13.29
CA GLN A 57 -17.13 -3.78 14.43
C GLN A 57 -18.47 -3.17 13.97
N GLN A 58 -18.45 -2.27 12.99
CA GLN A 58 -19.66 -1.60 12.52
C GLN A 58 -20.50 -2.46 11.59
N THR A 59 -19.88 -3.24 10.71
CA THR A 59 -20.58 -3.95 9.62
C THR A 59 -20.73 -5.45 9.86
N GLY A 60 -19.92 -6.03 10.75
CA GLY A 60 -19.79 -7.47 10.93
C GLY A 60 -19.03 -8.17 9.79
N ILE A 61 -18.47 -7.43 8.82
CA ILE A 61 -17.67 -7.95 7.72
C ILE A 61 -16.21 -8.05 8.18
N ARG A 62 -15.65 -9.25 8.18
CA ARG A 62 -14.25 -9.46 8.57
C ARG A 62 -13.29 -9.05 7.45
N VAL A 63 -12.18 -8.41 7.81
CA VAL A 63 -11.09 -8.13 6.86
C VAL A 63 -9.94 -9.08 7.10
N ARG A 64 -9.57 -9.85 6.07
CA ARG A 64 -8.43 -10.77 6.09
C ARG A 64 -7.30 -10.20 5.25
N ILE A 65 -6.16 -9.97 5.88
CA ILE A 65 -4.98 -9.41 5.24
C ILE A 65 -4.10 -10.54 4.72
N VAL A 66 -3.55 -10.35 3.52
CA VAL A 66 -2.50 -11.18 2.92
C VAL A 66 -1.30 -10.29 2.66
N SER A 67 -0.20 -10.51 3.38
CA SER A 67 1.00 -9.70 3.21
C SER A 67 1.86 -10.20 2.05
N ALA A 68 2.24 -9.29 1.14
CA ALA A 68 3.10 -9.57 0.00
C ALA A 68 3.81 -8.27 -0.44
N THR A 69 4.88 -8.39 -1.21
CA THR A 69 5.50 -7.22 -1.86
C THR A 69 4.61 -6.68 -2.99
N ASN A 70 4.78 -5.40 -3.36
CA ASN A 70 4.00 -4.80 -4.46
C ASN A 70 4.12 -5.61 -5.76
N ALA A 71 5.33 -6.06 -6.10
CA ALA A 71 5.58 -6.90 -7.28
C ALA A 71 4.81 -8.22 -7.21
N GLU A 72 4.84 -8.91 -6.06
CA GLU A 72 4.11 -10.15 -5.86
C GLU A 72 2.59 -9.95 -5.91
N MET A 73 2.08 -8.85 -5.35
CA MET A 73 0.66 -8.52 -5.41
C MET A 73 0.19 -8.34 -6.86
N ARG A 74 0.89 -7.54 -7.66
CA ARG A 74 0.57 -7.34 -9.09
C ARG A 74 0.66 -8.63 -9.88
N ALA A 75 1.74 -9.39 -9.72
CA ALA A 75 1.93 -10.65 -10.43
C ALA A 75 0.84 -11.68 -10.09
N LYS A 76 0.50 -11.81 -8.82
CA LYS A 76 -0.51 -12.76 -8.35
C LYS A 76 -1.91 -12.33 -8.75
N ALA A 77 -2.27 -11.04 -8.63
CA ALA A 77 -3.54 -10.53 -9.10
C ALA A 77 -3.72 -10.78 -10.62
N SER A 78 -2.67 -10.50 -11.42
CA SER A 78 -2.66 -10.80 -12.85
C SER A 78 -2.87 -12.29 -13.15
N ALA A 79 -2.17 -13.17 -12.44
CA ALA A 79 -2.32 -14.61 -12.60
C ALA A 79 -3.74 -15.09 -12.24
N MET A 80 -4.33 -14.61 -11.15
CA MET A 80 -5.68 -14.96 -10.70
C MET A 80 -6.74 -14.51 -11.72
N VAL A 81 -6.64 -13.27 -12.22
CA VAL A 81 -7.58 -12.74 -13.22
C VAL A 81 -7.47 -13.52 -14.53
N LYS A 82 -6.26 -13.77 -15.03
CA LYS A 82 -6.03 -14.56 -16.25
C LYS A 82 -6.56 -15.99 -16.14
N ALA A 83 -6.46 -16.59 -14.95
CA ALA A 83 -6.96 -17.94 -14.71
C ALA A 83 -8.48 -18.00 -14.44
N GLY A 84 -9.15 -16.86 -14.27
CA GLY A 84 -10.55 -16.82 -13.86
C GLY A 84 -10.81 -17.38 -12.45
N ASN A 85 -9.77 -17.43 -11.60
CA ASN A 85 -9.82 -17.96 -10.23
C ASN A 85 -9.28 -16.93 -9.24
N VAL A 86 -10.08 -15.90 -8.98
CA VAL A 86 -9.72 -14.78 -8.10
C VAL A 86 -10.05 -15.14 -6.66
N THR A 87 -9.06 -15.03 -5.78
CA THR A 87 -9.18 -15.36 -4.36
C THR A 87 -8.95 -14.16 -3.45
N TRP A 88 -8.53 -13.01 -3.98
CA TRP A 88 -8.43 -11.73 -3.30
C TRP A 88 -9.51 -10.80 -3.80
N ASP A 89 -9.95 -9.88 -2.96
CA ASP A 89 -10.91 -8.85 -3.36
C ASP A 89 -10.19 -7.55 -3.73
N LEU A 90 -9.27 -7.15 -2.87
CA LEU A 90 -8.56 -5.89 -2.95
C LEU A 90 -7.05 -6.12 -2.90
N TYR A 91 -6.30 -5.20 -3.49
CA TYR A 91 -4.86 -5.11 -3.24
C TYR A 91 -4.41 -3.65 -3.20
N LEU A 92 -3.28 -3.42 -2.52
CA LEU A 92 -2.63 -2.12 -2.51
C LEU A 92 -1.69 -2.01 -3.71
N ASP A 93 -1.74 -0.87 -4.37
CA ASP A 93 -0.80 -0.51 -5.43
C ASP A 93 -0.31 0.93 -5.26
N GLY A 94 0.84 1.24 -5.85
CA GLY A 94 1.31 2.61 -5.90
C GLY A 94 0.41 3.47 -6.80
N GLU A 95 0.26 4.74 -6.46
CA GLU A 95 -0.57 5.69 -7.22
C GLU A 95 -0.14 5.76 -8.69
N ILE A 96 1.18 5.77 -8.96
CA ILE A 96 1.72 5.76 -10.33
C ILE A 96 1.27 4.51 -11.09
N GLN A 97 1.46 3.33 -10.49
CA GLN A 97 1.12 2.06 -11.12
C GLN A 97 -0.37 1.88 -11.31
N SER A 98 -1.21 2.48 -10.45
CA SER A 98 -2.68 2.42 -10.56
C SER A 98 -3.22 3.09 -11.84
N GLU A 99 -2.43 3.90 -12.51
CA GLU A 99 -2.77 4.55 -13.78
C GLU A 99 -2.28 3.77 -15.00
N SER A 100 -1.52 2.69 -14.80
CA SER A 100 -0.96 1.89 -15.89
C SER A 100 -2.01 1.03 -16.60
N GLU A 101 -1.72 0.69 -17.86
CA GLU A 101 -2.57 -0.26 -18.63
C GLU A 101 -2.56 -1.65 -17.98
N ALA A 102 -1.42 -2.08 -17.44
CA ALA A 102 -1.31 -3.36 -16.73
C ALA A 102 -2.24 -3.43 -15.51
N HIS A 103 -2.38 -2.32 -14.78
CA HIS A 103 -3.32 -2.21 -13.66
C HIS A 103 -4.77 -2.30 -14.15
N ARG A 104 -5.13 -1.53 -15.19
CA ARG A 104 -6.50 -1.55 -15.78
C ARG A 104 -6.92 -2.92 -16.29
N GLN A 105 -5.97 -3.76 -16.71
CA GLN A 105 -6.28 -5.12 -17.15
C GLN A 105 -6.75 -6.04 -16.01
N ILE A 106 -6.33 -5.80 -14.79
CA ILE A 106 -6.57 -6.68 -13.63
C ILE A 106 -7.54 -6.10 -12.60
N THR A 107 -7.89 -4.81 -12.69
CA THR A 107 -8.78 -4.13 -11.74
C THR A 107 -10.09 -3.71 -12.37
N GLU A 108 -11.13 -3.57 -11.56
CA GLU A 108 -12.37 -2.95 -11.95
C GLU A 108 -12.20 -1.43 -12.04
N ASP A 109 -12.85 -0.82 -13.02
CA ASP A 109 -12.98 0.64 -13.11
C ASP A 109 -13.96 1.13 -12.05
N LEU A 110 -13.47 1.94 -11.12
CA LEU A 110 -14.27 2.48 -10.02
C LEU A 110 -14.91 3.85 -10.33
N SER A 111 -14.86 4.34 -11.57
CA SER A 111 -15.40 5.67 -11.93
C SER A 111 -16.86 5.86 -11.51
N GLU A 112 -17.72 4.86 -11.74
CA GLU A 112 -19.12 4.93 -11.32
C GLU A 112 -19.28 4.92 -9.79
N PHE A 113 -18.51 4.11 -9.10
CA PHE A 113 -18.49 4.08 -7.65
C PHE A 113 -18.01 5.42 -7.06
N CYS A 114 -17.02 6.04 -7.69
CA CYS A 114 -16.43 7.28 -7.23
C CYS A 114 -17.36 8.49 -7.37
N LYS A 115 -18.39 8.44 -8.24
CA LYS A 115 -19.37 9.53 -8.37
C LYS A 115 -20.06 9.91 -7.05
N ARG A 116 -20.24 8.96 -6.13
CA ARG A 116 -20.82 9.23 -4.81
C ARG A 116 -19.96 10.15 -3.94
N PHE A 117 -18.70 10.34 -4.28
CA PHE A 117 -17.74 11.17 -3.56
C PHE A 117 -17.37 12.45 -4.30
N ALA A 118 -17.87 12.66 -5.53
CA ALA A 118 -17.45 13.75 -6.42
C ALA A 118 -17.74 15.14 -5.86
N ASP A 119 -18.83 15.30 -5.09
CA ASP A 119 -19.26 16.58 -4.51
C ASP A 119 -18.69 16.80 -3.09
N ARG A 120 -17.80 15.92 -2.63
CA ARG A 120 -17.19 15.99 -1.29
C ARG A 120 -16.02 16.98 -1.31
N SER A 121 -16.23 18.18 -0.74
CA SER A 121 -15.21 19.24 -0.66
C SER A 121 -14.09 18.95 0.35
N ASP A 122 -14.30 18.00 1.24
CA ASP A 122 -13.30 17.54 2.22
C ASP A 122 -12.37 16.47 1.69
N LEU A 123 -12.64 15.91 0.51
CA LEU A 123 -11.78 14.92 -0.14
C LEU A 123 -10.89 15.58 -1.22
N ASN A 124 -9.66 15.12 -1.33
CA ASN A 124 -8.77 15.50 -2.42
C ASN A 124 -9.38 15.08 -3.77
N GLU A 125 -9.11 15.83 -4.82
CA GLU A 125 -9.61 15.55 -6.18
C GLU A 125 -9.31 14.12 -6.64
N ASN A 126 -8.18 13.57 -6.21
CA ASN A 126 -7.73 12.22 -6.55
C ASN A 126 -8.10 11.17 -5.49
N ALA A 127 -8.95 11.51 -4.49
CA ALA A 127 -9.29 10.56 -3.42
C ALA A 127 -9.96 9.28 -3.95
N CYS A 128 -10.67 9.36 -5.07
CA CYS A 128 -11.31 8.23 -5.72
C CYS A 128 -11.23 8.40 -7.24
N SER A 129 -10.74 7.39 -7.95
CA SER A 129 -10.56 7.41 -9.40
C SER A 129 -10.86 6.05 -10.03
N ALA A 130 -10.82 5.95 -11.35
CA ALA A 130 -10.96 4.69 -12.08
C ALA A 130 -10.00 3.61 -11.55
N GLY A 131 -8.78 3.97 -11.20
CA GLY A 131 -7.74 3.04 -10.73
C GLY A 131 -7.85 2.63 -9.26
N GLY A 132 -8.79 3.21 -8.49
CA GLY A 132 -8.97 2.86 -7.08
C GLY A 132 -9.14 4.08 -6.18
N ALA A 133 -9.28 3.83 -4.87
CA ALA A 133 -9.35 4.88 -3.86
C ALA A 133 -7.97 5.17 -3.28
N LEU A 134 -7.64 6.43 -3.08
CA LEU A 134 -6.42 6.86 -2.42
C LEU A 134 -6.48 6.45 -0.94
N LEU A 135 -5.46 5.74 -0.50
CA LEU A 135 -5.32 5.37 0.89
C LEU A 135 -4.57 6.45 1.65
N GLN A 136 -3.45 6.88 1.09
CA GLN A 136 -2.59 7.92 1.66
C GLN A 136 -1.64 8.49 0.62
N SER A 137 -1.05 9.64 0.92
CA SER A 137 0.16 10.14 0.27
C SER A 137 1.29 10.21 1.29
N THR A 138 2.50 9.88 0.87
CA THR A 138 3.69 9.86 1.71
C THR A 138 4.93 10.17 0.88
N ALA A 139 6.11 9.99 1.45
CA ALA A 139 7.36 10.26 0.76
C ALA A 139 8.31 9.06 0.80
N THR A 140 9.07 8.89 -0.27
CA THR A 140 10.34 8.16 -0.26
C THR A 140 11.45 9.17 -0.07
N LEU A 141 12.28 9.00 0.94
CA LEU A 141 13.22 10.02 1.39
C LEU A 141 14.57 9.45 1.83
N LEU A 142 15.54 10.35 2.04
CA LEU A 142 16.80 10.05 2.68
C LEU A 142 16.57 9.95 4.19
N ALA A 143 16.76 8.77 4.75
CA ALA A 143 16.80 8.56 6.18
C ALA A 143 18.21 8.19 6.64
N TYR A 144 18.53 8.54 7.88
CA TYR A 144 19.88 8.35 8.43
C TYR A 144 19.84 8.02 9.92
N ARG A 145 20.88 7.36 10.38
CA ARG A 145 21.11 7.12 11.82
C ARG A 145 21.66 8.37 12.47
N LYS A 146 20.96 8.86 13.50
CA LYS A 146 21.47 9.92 14.38
C LYS A 146 22.46 9.29 15.36
N ASN A 147 23.73 9.53 15.19
CA ASN A 147 24.78 9.00 16.08
C ASN A 147 25.56 10.09 16.80
N GLY A 148 25.01 11.30 16.86
CA GLY A 148 25.57 12.43 17.59
C GLY A 148 26.91 12.97 17.06
N GLU A 149 27.57 12.20 16.21
CA GLU A 149 28.90 12.51 15.66
C GLU A 149 28.85 13.24 14.32
N HIS A 150 27.68 13.25 13.67
CA HIS A 150 27.48 13.88 12.37
C HIS A 150 26.74 15.20 12.52
N SER A 151 27.49 16.27 12.57
CA SER A 151 26.93 17.61 12.50
C SER A 151 27.61 18.36 11.34
N PRO A 152 26.84 18.79 10.35
CA PRO A 152 25.37 18.70 10.22
C PRO A 152 24.87 17.33 9.78
N ASP A 153 23.60 17.03 10.06
CA ASP A 153 22.89 15.83 9.55
C ASP A 153 22.85 15.82 8.00
N PRO A 154 22.83 14.63 7.36
CA PRO A 154 22.66 14.52 5.90
C PRO A 154 21.33 15.13 5.45
N GLN A 155 21.34 15.95 4.39
CA GLN A 155 20.15 16.65 3.93
C GLN A 155 19.77 16.31 2.49
N THR A 156 20.75 16.02 1.63
CA THR A 156 20.52 15.87 0.20
C THR A 156 20.94 14.50 -0.32
N TRP A 157 20.49 14.15 -1.54
CA TRP A 157 20.98 12.93 -2.17
C TRP A 157 22.49 12.97 -2.43
N ALA A 158 23.11 14.15 -2.62
CA ALA A 158 24.57 14.26 -2.70
C ALA A 158 25.26 13.79 -1.41
N ASP A 159 24.66 14.03 -0.25
CA ASP A 159 25.19 13.53 1.04
C ASP A 159 25.14 11.99 1.11
N MET A 160 24.16 11.35 0.46
CA MET A 160 24.09 9.89 0.34
C MET A 160 25.32 9.31 -0.38
N TRP A 161 25.90 10.03 -1.35
CA TRP A 161 27.13 9.66 -2.08
C TRP A 161 28.40 10.06 -1.38
N ASN A 162 28.33 10.95 -0.39
CA ASN A 162 29.53 11.42 0.32
C ASN A 162 29.91 10.46 1.46
N ILE A 163 30.67 9.40 1.13
CA ILE A 163 31.08 8.36 2.06
C ILE A 163 32.12 8.89 3.09
N GLU A 164 32.92 9.88 2.71
CA GLU A 164 33.93 10.47 3.61
C GLU A 164 33.26 11.27 4.73
N LYS A 165 32.30 12.12 4.39
CA LYS A 165 31.56 12.94 5.35
C LYS A 165 30.56 12.12 6.18
N PHE A 166 29.92 11.14 5.57
CA PHE A 166 28.89 10.29 6.18
C PHE A 166 29.27 8.82 6.01
N PRO A 167 30.18 8.29 6.87
CA PRO A 167 30.65 6.91 6.76
C PRO A 167 29.55 5.88 7.08
N GLY A 168 29.76 4.63 6.62
CA GLY A 168 28.91 3.48 6.85
C GLY A 168 28.13 3.01 5.62
N GLY A 169 27.37 1.95 5.78
CA GLY A 169 26.63 1.29 4.71
C GLY A 169 25.48 2.13 4.16
N ARG A 170 25.12 1.84 2.94
CA ARG A 170 23.96 2.45 2.23
C ARG A 170 22.86 1.43 2.00
N ALA A 171 21.61 1.90 2.00
CA ALA A 171 20.47 1.06 1.66
C ALA A 171 19.62 1.72 0.58
N PHE A 172 19.25 0.93 -0.43
CA PHE A 172 18.35 1.34 -1.49
C PHE A 172 17.26 0.29 -1.73
N PRO A 173 16.07 0.69 -2.25
CA PRO A 173 15.06 -0.24 -2.68
C PRO A 173 15.50 -1.00 -3.95
N ASN A 174 15.10 -2.27 -4.03
CA ASN A 174 15.26 -3.10 -5.22
C ASN A 174 13.88 -3.63 -5.64
N PHE A 175 13.13 -2.78 -6.30
CA PHE A 175 11.78 -3.04 -6.77
C PHE A 175 11.71 -3.27 -8.28
N ASP A 176 10.52 -3.62 -8.74
CA ASP A 176 10.16 -3.70 -10.16
C ASP A 176 9.91 -2.32 -10.82
N ASP A 177 10.02 -1.24 -10.04
CA ASP A 177 9.91 0.16 -10.50
C ASP A 177 11.12 1.01 -10.00
N PRO A 178 12.32 0.84 -10.55
CA PRO A 178 13.56 1.39 -9.99
C PRO A 178 13.74 2.91 -10.22
N TRP A 179 12.74 3.60 -10.74
CA TRP A 179 12.84 5.02 -11.08
C TRP A 179 13.30 5.90 -9.90
N ARG A 180 12.89 5.57 -8.66
CA ARG A 180 13.26 6.35 -7.48
C ARG A 180 14.76 6.33 -7.19
N VAL A 181 15.40 5.19 -7.43
CA VAL A 181 16.85 5.04 -7.23
C VAL A 181 17.61 5.78 -8.32
N LEU A 182 17.14 5.69 -9.57
CA LEU A 182 17.71 6.42 -10.71
C LEU A 182 17.54 7.94 -10.53
N ALA A 183 16.37 8.37 -10.09
CA ALA A 183 16.10 9.78 -9.80
C ALA A 183 16.99 10.31 -8.66
N ALA A 184 17.16 9.56 -7.57
CA ALA A 184 18.06 9.93 -6.48
C ALA A 184 19.51 10.07 -6.95
N ALA A 185 19.97 9.18 -7.84
CA ALA A 185 21.30 9.26 -8.44
C ALA A 185 21.48 10.53 -9.29
N LEU A 186 20.48 10.89 -10.10
CA LEU A 186 20.52 12.12 -10.90
C LEU A 186 20.53 13.39 -10.04
N LEU A 187 19.72 13.42 -8.98
CA LEU A 187 19.74 14.53 -8.03
C LEU A 187 21.08 14.62 -7.30
N ALA A 188 21.69 13.48 -6.93
CA ALA A 188 23.02 13.44 -6.34
C ALA A 188 24.12 13.90 -7.32
N ASP A 189 23.89 13.77 -8.62
CA ASP A 189 24.78 14.25 -9.70
C ASP A 189 24.46 15.68 -10.15
N GLY A 190 23.65 16.42 -9.38
CA GLY A 190 23.38 17.84 -9.58
C GLY A 190 22.30 18.15 -10.61
N VAL A 191 21.47 17.19 -11.02
CA VAL A 191 20.29 17.50 -11.84
C VAL A 191 19.27 18.21 -10.96
N GLU A 192 18.76 19.35 -11.44
CA GLU A 192 17.70 20.10 -10.77
C GLU A 192 16.39 19.30 -10.82
N LYS A 193 15.57 19.35 -9.74
CA LYS A 193 14.35 18.56 -9.65
C LYS A 193 13.35 18.85 -10.77
N GLU A 194 13.30 20.09 -11.24
CA GLU A 194 12.43 20.54 -12.34
C GLU A 194 12.83 19.99 -13.71
N LYS A 195 14.08 19.50 -13.83
CA LYS A 195 14.66 18.91 -15.05
C LYS A 195 14.88 17.42 -14.95
N LEU A 196 14.33 16.80 -13.91
CA LEU A 196 14.57 15.39 -13.59
C LEU A 196 13.95 14.45 -14.63
N PHE A 197 12.73 14.76 -15.09
CA PHE A 197 12.04 13.95 -16.10
C PHE A 197 12.07 14.62 -17.47
N PRO A 198 12.30 13.82 -18.54
CA PRO A 198 12.57 12.38 -18.55
C PRO A 198 13.93 12.04 -17.93
N LEU A 199 14.03 10.90 -17.20
CA LEU A 199 15.28 10.51 -16.55
C LEU A 199 16.38 10.20 -17.58
N ASP A 200 17.57 10.79 -17.40
CA ASP A 200 18.80 10.37 -18.11
C ASP A 200 19.31 9.05 -17.49
N ILE A 201 18.81 7.96 -18.03
CA ILE A 201 19.03 6.59 -17.51
C ILE A 201 20.54 6.25 -17.52
N GLU A 202 21.28 6.64 -18.58
CA GLU A 202 22.72 6.35 -18.68
C GLU A 202 23.51 7.09 -17.61
N ARG A 203 23.20 8.36 -17.41
CA ARG A 203 23.81 9.20 -16.38
C ARG A 203 23.53 8.67 -14.98
N ALA A 204 22.28 8.25 -14.73
CA ALA A 204 21.87 7.67 -13.45
C ALA A 204 22.68 6.41 -13.13
N PHE A 205 22.84 5.49 -14.08
CA PHE A 205 23.63 4.27 -13.85
C PHE A 205 25.11 4.55 -13.63
N ARG A 206 25.70 5.49 -14.37
CA ARG A 206 27.11 5.92 -14.10
C ARG A 206 27.27 6.44 -12.67
N LYS A 207 26.30 7.25 -12.22
CA LYS A 207 26.33 7.77 -10.85
C LYS A 207 26.13 6.69 -9.81
N LEU A 208 25.27 5.70 -10.07
CA LEU A 208 25.09 4.54 -9.19
C LEU A 208 26.34 3.65 -9.12
N ASP A 209 27.13 3.53 -10.18
CA ASP A 209 28.40 2.78 -10.15
C ASP A 209 29.37 3.32 -9.11
N GLU A 210 29.36 4.64 -8.83
CA GLU A 210 30.22 5.27 -7.81
C GLU A 210 29.88 4.79 -6.39
N ILE A 211 28.60 4.65 -6.05
CA ILE A 211 28.14 4.30 -4.71
C ILE A 211 27.96 2.81 -4.49
N LYS A 212 27.87 2.04 -5.56
CA LYS A 212 27.56 0.60 -5.53
C LYS A 212 28.40 -0.21 -4.53
N PRO A 213 29.74 0.02 -4.40
CA PRO A 213 30.55 -0.69 -3.42
C PRO A 213 30.19 -0.42 -1.97
N SER A 214 29.50 0.68 -1.68
CA SER A 214 29.09 1.08 -0.32
C SER A 214 27.66 0.65 0.02
N ILE A 215 26.94 0.02 -0.92
CA ILE A 215 25.58 -0.44 -0.68
C ILE A 215 25.61 -1.78 0.04
N SER A 216 25.21 -1.77 1.31
CA SER A 216 25.14 -2.96 2.16
C SER A 216 23.78 -3.63 2.14
N LEU A 217 22.72 -2.92 1.72
CA LEU A 217 21.38 -3.49 1.68
C LEU A 217 20.60 -3.05 0.43
N TRP A 218 20.17 -4.03 -0.35
CA TRP A 218 19.16 -3.90 -1.39
C TRP A 218 17.84 -4.46 -0.87
N TRP A 219 16.98 -3.61 -0.29
CA TRP A 219 15.76 -4.07 0.34
C TRP A 219 14.61 -4.21 -0.67
N ARG A 220 13.76 -5.23 -0.47
CA ARG A 220 12.61 -5.58 -1.32
C ARG A 220 11.27 -5.46 -0.61
N SER A 221 11.27 -5.23 0.68
CA SER A 221 10.08 -4.95 1.48
C SER A 221 10.39 -3.87 2.51
N GLY A 222 9.36 -3.12 2.92
CA GLY A 222 9.52 -2.12 3.96
C GLY A 222 10.07 -2.72 5.26
N ASP A 223 9.71 -3.96 5.58
CA ASP A 223 10.22 -4.64 6.78
C ASP A 223 11.71 -4.97 6.68
N GLN A 224 12.23 -5.29 5.50
CA GLN A 224 13.67 -5.45 5.31
C GLN A 224 14.43 -4.16 5.59
N SER A 225 13.92 -3.00 5.13
CA SER A 225 14.55 -1.70 5.41
C SER A 225 14.58 -1.41 6.90
N VAL A 226 13.49 -1.72 7.62
CA VAL A 226 13.41 -1.56 9.09
C VAL A 226 14.39 -2.49 9.80
N GLN A 227 14.43 -3.76 9.44
CA GLN A 227 15.36 -4.73 10.07
C GLN A 227 16.83 -4.39 9.81
N GLY A 228 17.16 -4.01 8.55
CA GLY A 228 18.53 -3.58 8.22
C GLY A 228 18.98 -2.38 9.06
N PHE A 229 18.07 -1.42 9.32
CA PHE A 229 18.36 -0.30 10.20
C PHE A 229 18.59 -0.75 11.66
N ARG A 230 17.71 -1.58 12.20
CA ARG A 230 17.86 -2.13 13.56
C ARG A 230 19.16 -2.89 13.74
N ASN A 231 19.56 -3.66 12.74
CA ASN A 231 20.77 -4.48 12.73
C ASN A 231 22.05 -3.68 12.43
N ASN A 232 21.95 -2.36 12.22
CA ASN A 232 23.07 -1.49 11.81
C ASN A 232 23.73 -1.92 10.47
N GLU A 233 22.95 -2.52 9.55
CA GLU A 233 23.45 -2.89 8.23
C GLU A 233 23.74 -1.68 7.35
N TYR A 234 23.07 -0.54 7.63
CA TYR A 234 23.30 0.73 6.96
C TYR A 234 23.12 1.92 7.90
N THR A 235 23.74 3.03 7.53
CA THR A 235 23.64 4.31 8.24
C THR A 235 22.79 5.34 7.50
N LEU A 236 22.79 5.31 6.15
CA LEU A 236 21.96 6.14 5.30
C LEU A 236 21.15 5.23 4.35
N GLY A 237 19.88 5.57 4.13
CA GLY A 237 19.04 4.78 3.25
C GLY A 237 17.96 5.60 2.54
N GLN A 238 17.67 5.20 1.32
CA GLN A 238 16.44 5.60 0.66
C GLN A 238 15.33 4.70 1.16
N ILE A 239 14.43 5.23 2.02
CA ILE A 239 13.31 4.46 2.60
C ILE A 239 12.01 5.24 2.55
N TRP A 240 10.90 4.56 2.82
CA TRP A 240 9.61 5.21 2.97
C TRP A 240 9.49 5.93 4.31
N LEU A 241 8.89 7.12 4.33
CA LEU A 241 8.62 7.88 5.55
C LEU A 241 7.86 7.05 6.59
N THR A 242 6.87 6.28 6.16
CA THR A 242 6.10 5.38 7.04
C THR A 242 6.99 4.38 7.80
N ARG A 243 8.09 3.93 7.20
CA ARG A 243 9.07 3.03 7.82
C ARG A 243 10.06 3.77 8.71
N ALA A 244 10.47 4.98 8.32
CA ALA A 244 11.25 5.86 9.18
C ALA A 244 10.47 6.22 10.46
N ARG A 245 9.19 6.55 10.33
CA ARG A 245 8.31 6.83 11.48
C ARG A 245 8.14 5.60 12.38
N ALA A 246 7.95 4.42 11.82
CA ALA A 246 7.87 3.19 12.62
C ALA A 246 9.13 2.96 13.47
N LEU A 247 10.32 3.18 12.90
CA LEU A 247 11.59 3.11 13.64
C LEU A 247 11.68 4.18 14.72
N GLN A 248 11.20 5.39 14.45
CA GLN A 248 11.21 6.49 15.44
C GLN A 248 10.30 6.17 16.63
N ILE A 249 9.10 5.67 16.40
CA ILE A 249 8.14 5.25 17.44
C ILE A 249 8.75 4.15 18.32
N GLU A 250 9.58 3.28 17.75
CA GLU A 250 10.32 2.25 18.48
C GLU A 250 11.54 2.79 19.26
N GLY A 251 11.78 4.11 19.23
CA GLY A 251 12.90 4.75 19.91
C GLY A 251 14.24 4.57 19.20
N GLN A 252 14.26 4.15 17.91
CA GLN A 252 15.50 4.09 17.15
C GLN A 252 16.02 5.50 16.86
N PRO A 253 17.36 5.71 16.89
CA PRO A 253 17.97 7.00 16.62
C PRO A 253 17.97 7.31 15.11
N ILE A 254 16.80 7.52 14.54
CA ILE A 254 16.61 7.82 13.11
C ILE A 254 16.26 9.29 12.89
N GLY A 255 16.81 9.86 11.83
CA GLY A 255 16.42 11.14 11.25
C GLY A 255 16.15 10.98 9.76
N TRP A 256 15.56 12.00 9.16
CA TRP A 256 15.33 12.06 7.71
C TRP A 256 15.33 13.48 7.20
N SER A 257 15.47 13.62 5.88
CA SER A 257 15.37 14.89 5.17
C SER A 257 14.26 14.82 4.12
N TYR A 258 13.56 15.93 3.96
CA TYR A 258 12.61 16.12 2.86
C TYR A 258 13.24 16.71 1.61
N ASP A 259 14.52 17.13 1.66
CA ASP A 259 15.19 17.71 0.50
C ASP A 259 15.29 16.69 -0.63
N ALA A 260 14.62 17.04 -1.75
CA ALA A 260 14.47 16.20 -2.93
C ALA A 260 13.85 14.81 -2.67
N SER A 261 12.98 14.68 -1.64
CA SER A 261 12.17 13.48 -1.42
C SER A 261 11.17 13.29 -2.58
N PHE A 262 10.74 12.04 -2.78
CA PHE A 262 9.78 11.69 -3.83
C PHE A 262 8.39 11.53 -3.23
N LEU A 263 7.41 12.30 -3.73
CA LEU A 263 6.01 12.09 -3.37
C LEU A 263 5.55 10.74 -3.92
N VAL A 264 4.87 9.98 -3.10
CA VAL A 264 4.28 8.68 -3.47
C VAL A 264 2.93 8.55 -2.78
N GLY A 265 2.00 7.91 -3.45
CA GLY A 265 0.68 7.57 -2.91
C GLY A 265 0.45 6.07 -2.99
N ASP A 266 -0.39 5.57 -2.09
CA ASP A 266 -0.91 4.21 -2.14
C ASP A 266 -2.40 4.25 -2.45
N ARG A 267 -2.84 3.41 -3.36
CA ARG A 267 -4.24 3.21 -3.70
C ARG A 267 -4.69 1.80 -3.35
N ILE A 268 -5.96 1.69 -3.01
CA ILE A 268 -6.63 0.41 -2.86
C ILE A 268 -7.45 0.15 -4.13
N ALA A 269 -7.18 -0.96 -4.77
CA ALA A 269 -7.81 -1.33 -6.03
C ALA A 269 -8.65 -2.59 -5.88
N LEU A 270 -9.80 -2.62 -6.55
CA LEU A 270 -10.71 -3.76 -6.62
C LEU A 270 -10.30 -4.68 -7.77
N ILE A 271 -10.02 -5.93 -7.48
CA ILE A 271 -9.59 -6.92 -8.47
C ILE A 271 -10.79 -7.36 -9.31
N LYS A 272 -10.63 -7.47 -10.64
CA LYS A 272 -11.67 -8.02 -11.53
C LYS A 272 -12.02 -9.44 -11.13
N GLY A 273 -13.32 -9.70 -10.93
CA GLY A 273 -13.80 -11.00 -10.49
C GLY A 273 -13.64 -11.27 -9.00
N ALA A 274 -13.44 -10.24 -8.18
CA ALA A 274 -13.38 -10.33 -6.73
C ALA A 274 -14.59 -11.09 -6.15
N PRO A 275 -14.36 -12.16 -5.36
CA PRO A 275 -15.45 -12.98 -4.84
C PRO A 275 -16.39 -12.24 -3.88
N ASN A 276 -15.87 -11.25 -3.14
CA ASN A 276 -16.65 -10.47 -2.17
C ASN A 276 -16.76 -8.99 -2.61
N ARG A 277 -16.98 -8.75 -3.90
CA ARG A 277 -17.00 -7.42 -4.53
C ARG A 277 -17.76 -6.36 -3.74
N ASN A 278 -19.00 -6.66 -3.32
CA ASN A 278 -19.83 -5.68 -2.62
C ASN A 278 -19.26 -5.31 -1.24
N ASN A 279 -18.77 -6.30 -0.50
CA ASN A 279 -18.10 -6.06 0.78
C ASN A 279 -16.82 -5.24 0.60
N ALA A 280 -16.08 -5.48 -0.49
CA ALA A 280 -14.88 -4.73 -0.83
C ALA A 280 -15.19 -3.25 -1.13
N LEU A 281 -16.24 -2.98 -1.90
CA LEU A 281 -16.71 -1.60 -2.13
C LEU A 281 -17.20 -0.93 -0.85
N GLU A 282 -17.83 -1.67 0.05
CA GLU A 282 -18.24 -1.16 1.35
C GLU A 282 -17.03 -0.80 2.24
N LEU A 283 -15.95 -1.61 2.19
CA LEU A 283 -14.71 -1.30 2.89
C LEU A 283 -14.03 -0.04 2.32
N ILE A 284 -14.00 0.13 1.00
CA ILE A 284 -13.49 1.35 0.35
C ILE A 284 -14.35 2.56 0.75
N ALA A 285 -15.68 2.43 0.68
CA ALA A 285 -16.58 3.50 1.08
C ALA A 285 -16.38 3.91 2.53
N PHE A 286 -16.24 2.94 3.42
CA PHE A 286 -15.98 3.20 4.83
C PHE A 286 -14.71 4.03 5.02
N TRP A 287 -13.64 3.72 4.29
CA TRP A 287 -12.41 4.51 4.34
C TRP A 287 -12.65 5.97 3.97
N LEU A 288 -13.32 6.22 2.83
CA LEU A 288 -13.57 7.57 2.34
C LEU A 288 -14.59 8.34 3.19
N ASP A 289 -15.51 7.65 3.85
CA ASP A 289 -16.57 8.24 4.68
C ASP A 289 -16.15 8.47 6.16
N HIS A 290 -14.96 7.97 6.58
CA HIS A 290 -14.54 8.03 7.98
C HIS A 290 -13.20 8.76 8.16
N PRO A 291 -13.20 10.12 8.20
CA PRO A 291 -11.99 10.90 8.39
C PRO A 291 -11.23 10.56 9.67
N HIS A 292 -11.92 10.14 10.74
CA HIS A 292 -11.26 9.66 11.96
C HIS A 292 -10.39 8.42 11.74
N ALA A 293 -10.82 7.47 10.90
CA ALA A 293 -10.03 6.30 10.56
C ALA A 293 -8.77 6.69 9.77
N GLN A 294 -8.93 7.60 8.84
CA GLN A 294 -7.83 8.16 8.05
C GLN A 294 -6.81 8.91 8.93
N ALA A 295 -7.30 9.79 9.82
CA ALA A 295 -6.46 10.53 10.76
C ALA A 295 -5.66 9.58 11.66
N LYS A 296 -6.33 8.59 12.26
CA LYS A 296 -5.68 7.60 13.12
C LYS A 296 -4.63 6.78 12.37
N ALA A 297 -4.89 6.35 11.14
CA ALA A 297 -3.90 5.63 10.33
C ALA A 297 -2.69 6.53 10.05
N CYS A 298 -2.92 7.79 9.65
CA CYS A 298 -1.85 8.72 9.34
C CYS A 298 -1.09 9.22 10.58
N ASP A 299 -1.70 9.25 11.76
CA ASP A 299 -0.98 9.47 13.00
C ASP A 299 0.06 8.38 13.28
N ILE A 300 -0.27 7.13 13.00
CA ILE A 300 0.66 6.02 13.18
C ILE A 300 1.74 6.01 12.09
N LEU A 301 1.36 6.30 10.84
CA LEU A 301 2.20 6.13 9.66
C LEU A 301 2.97 7.40 9.26
N ALA A 302 2.63 8.57 9.81
CA ALA A 302 3.08 9.89 9.35
C ALA A 302 2.81 10.09 7.85
N CYS A 303 1.53 9.99 7.46
CA CYS A 303 1.09 10.14 6.08
C CYS A 303 0.09 11.27 5.92
N THR A 304 -0.15 11.70 4.68
CA THR A 304 -1.22 12.63 4.34
C THR A 304 -2.47 11.84 3.96
N PRO A 305 -3.59 11.99 4.69
CA PRO A 305 -4.84 11.32 4.37
C PRO A 305 -5.51 11.92 3.12
N PRO A 306 -6.41 11.20 2.44
CA PRO A 306 -7.18 11.74 1.33
C PRO A 306 -8.18 12.83 1.73
N SER A 307 -8.57 12.91 3.01
CA SER A 307 -9.50 13.93 3.52
C SER A 307 -8.78 15.09 4.23
N THR A 308 -9.12 16.32 3.86
CA THR A 308 -8.65 17.53 4.55
C THR A 308 -9.20 17.61 5.97
N GLU A 309 -10.42 17.10 6.21
CA GLU A 309 -10.98 16.99 7.56
C GLU A 309 -10.13 16.05 8.42
N ALA A 310 -9.75 14.87 7.88
CA ALA A 310 -8.86 13.95 8.58
C ALA A 310 -7.52 14.59 8.94
N LEU A 311 -6.94 15.40 8.03
CA LEU A 311 -5.71 16.13 8.30
C LEU A 311 -5.83 17.07 9.50
N THR A 312 -7.00 17.73 9.69
CA THR A 312 -7.22 18.58 10.87
C THR A 312 -7.30 17.80 12.17
N MET A 313 -7.78 16.55 12.12
CA MET A 313 -7.95 15.66 13.26
C MET A 313 -6.66 14.99 13.74
N MET A 314 -5.62 14.96 12.90
CA MET A 314 -4.32 14.40 13.25
C MET A 314 -3.68 15.12 14.42
N SER A 315 -2.87 14.40 15.19
CA SER A 315 -2.12 14.95 16.32
C SER A 315 -1.09 16.00 15.87
N ASP A 316 -0.86 16.99 16.72
CA ASP A 316 0.16 18.01 16.45
C ASP A 316 1.55 17.38 16.40
N GLU A 317 1.80 16.36 17.23
CA GLU A 317 3.04 15.57 17.19
C GLU A 317 3.30 14.99 15.78
N THR A 318 2.30 14.37 15.15
CA THR A 318 2.48 13.79 13.80
C THR A 318 2.66 14.87 12.76
N LYS A 319 1.92 16.00 12.85
CA LYS A 319 2.05 17.12 11.92
C LYS A 319 3.46 17.73 11.93
N GLU A 320 4.16 17.72 13.06
CA GLU A 320 5.56 18.18 13.15
C GLU A 320 6.53 17.32 12.32
N PHE A 321 6.19 16.05 12.07
CA PHE A 321 7.01 15.14 11.24
C PHE A 321 6.64 15.16 9.77
N MET A 322 5.57 15.83 9.39
CA MET A 322 5.16 15.95 8.00
C MET A 322 5.89 17.11 7.31
N PRO A 323 6.08 17.05 5.98
CA PRO A 323 6.65 18.18 5.27
C PRO A 323 5.72 19.39 5.39
N THR A 324 6.30 20.55 5.69
CA THR A 324 5.59 21.82 5.63
C THR A 324 5.17 22.13 4.19
N ALA A 325 4.18 23.01 3.99
CA ALA A 325 3.78 23.45 2.64
C ALA A 325 4.98 23.98 1.84
N GLN A 326 5.88 24.72 2.48
CA GLN A 326 7.11 25.23 1.84
C GLN A 326 8.06 24.10 1.42
N GLN A 327 8.20 23.03 2.23
CA GLN A 327 9.01 21.86 1.87
C GLN A 327 8.36 21.07 0.73
N LEU A 328 7.03 20.89 0.74
CA LEU A 328 6.31 20.26 -0.37
C LEU A 328 6.58 20.98 -1.70
N GLU A 329 6.48 22.31 -1.70
CA GLU A 329 6.70 23.11 -2.89
C GLU A 329 8.16 23.08 -3.37
N ARG A 330 9.11 23.27 -2.45
CA ARG A 330 10.53 23.48 -2.80
C ARG A 330 11.36 22.22 -2.93
N SER A 331 11.05 21.21 -2.10
CA SER A 331 11.95 20.08 -1.90
C SER A 331 11.38 18.77 -2.41
N VAL A 332 10.07 18.61 -2.43
CA VAL A 332 9.46 17.33 -2.84
C VAL A 332 9.37 17.26 -4.36
N VAL A 333 9.84 16.15 -4.91
CA VAL A 333 9.71 15.80 -6.33
C VAL A 333 8.37 15.11 -6.56
N VAL A 334 7.55 15.70 -7.43
CA VAL A 334 6.35 15.03 -7.95
C VAL A 334 6.79 14.19 -9.17
N PRO A 335 6.59 12.87 -9.13
CA PRO A 335 7.00 12.00 -10.23
C PRO A 335 6.14 12.19 -11.49
N ASP A 336 6.75 12.06 -12.65
CA ASP A 336 6.04 11.99 -13.93
C ASP A 336 5.51 10.55 -14.14
N ALA A 337 4.24 10.35 -13.75
CA ALA A 337 3.59 9.04 -13.79
C ALA A 337 3.46 8.50 -15.22
N GLU A 338 3.17 9.36 -16.20
CA GLU A 338 3.03 8.97 -17.60
C GLU A 338 4.37 8.45 -18.15
N TRP A 339 5.44 9.22 -17.96
CA TRP A 339 6.77 8.81 -18.39
C TRP A 339 7.23 7.52 -17.69
N ILE A 340 7.03 7.41 -16.38
CA ILE A 340 7.42 6.24 -15.59
C ILE A 340 6.69 4.99 -16.10
N ASN A 341 5.37 5.05 -16.26
CA ASN A 341 4.57 3.92 -16.75
C ASN A 341 4.97 3.51 -18.18
N ALA A 342 5.25 4.48 -19.06
CA ALA A 342 5.67 4.22 -20.43
C ALA A 342 7.08 3.58 -20.52
N ASN A 343 7.93 3.77 -19.51
CA ASN A 343 9.31 3.28 -19.50
C ASN A 343 9.59 2.14 -18.52
N THR A 344 8.57 1.66 -17.75
CA THR A 344 8.74 0.69 -16.67
C THR A 344 9.50 -0.57 -17.10
N ASP A 345 9.13 -1.18 -18.21
CA ASP A 345 9.77 -2.42 -18.71
C ASP A 345 11.24 -2.20 -19.06
N THR A 346 11.56 -1.09 -19.75
CA THR A 346 12.92 -0.72 -20.11
C THR A 346 13.77 -0.44 -18.88
N LEU A 347 13.23 0.29 -17.92
CA LEU A 347 13.91 0.59 -16.65
C LEU A 347 14.20 -0.70 -15.88
N LEU A 348 13.21 -1.58 -15.78
CA LEU A 348 13.32 -2.85 -15.05
C LEU A 348 14.34 -3.80 -15.70
N GLU A 349 14.33 -3.94 -17.03
CA GLU A 349 15.30 -4.77 -17.75
C GLU A 349 16.75 -4.26 -17.48
N ARG A 350 16.96 -2.98 -17.62
CA ARG A 350 18.27 -2.34 -17.40
C ARG A 350 18.72 -2.43 -15.96
N TRP A 351 17.81 -2.18 -15.02
CA TRP A 351 18.02 -2.31 -13.58
C TRP A 351 18.46 -3.72 -13.20
N ASN A 352 17.71 -4.72 -13.61
CA ASN A 352 18.03 -6.12 -13.33
C ASN A 352 19.38 -6.56 -13.88
N ARG A 353 19.78 -6.04 -15.04
CA ARG A 353 21.10 -6.29 -15.63
C ARG A 353 22.20 -5.61 -14.81
N TRP A 354 21.97 -4.38 -14.34
CA TRP A 354 22.94 -3.61 -13.58
C TRP A 354 23.14 -4.13 -12.15
N VAL A 355 22.08 -4.47 -11.44
CA VAL A 355 22.16 -4.98 -10.04
C VAL A 355 22.93 -6.29 -9.95
N ARG A 356 22.89 -7.14 -11.00
CA ARG A 356 23.56 -8.45 -11.02
C ARG A 356 25.06 -8.39 -11.34
N ARG A 357 25.55 -7.30 -11.83
CA ARG A 357 26.99 -7.05 -12.09
C ARG A 357 27.71 -6.72 -10.78
#